data_cb7bba119f5fd81b2afc4b8bb49bcdfa
#
_entry.id   cb7bba119f5fd81b2afc4b8bb49bcdfa
#
_cell.length_a   1.000
_cell.length_b   1.000
_cell.length_c   1.000
_cell.angle_alpha   90.00
_cell.angle_beta   90.00
_cell.angle_gamma   90.00
#
_symmetry.space_group_name_H-M   'P 1'
#
loop_
_entity.id
_entity.type
_entity.pdbx_description
1 polymer ?
#
loop_
_entity_poly.entity_id
_entity_poly.type
_entity_poly.pdbx_seq_one_letter_code
_entity_poly.pdbx_strand_id
1 'polypeptide(L)'
;MPKVKKAKKPTRSKLVQKADSIFSTYIRLRDSNNKGIVTCPLCWAKIPRKKAQNMHFITRSCWLYRYDESNCFAGCMRCNVILNWNYIIYTRFMQDKFWIEKVDEMINNSKKIHKLQTFELEDIINLYTEKIKKYARLTT
;
A
#
# COMPACT_ATOMS: atom_id res chain seq x y z
N MET A 1 -4.65 44.81 13.27
CA MET A 1 -4.99 43.75 12.29
C MET A 1 -4.47 42.43 12.82
N PRO A 2 -5.29 41.41 12.97
CA PRO A 2 -4.78 40.07 13.34
C PRO A 2 -3.90 39.51 12.23
N LYS A 3 -2.66 39.20 12.56
CA LYS A 3 -1.76 38.50 11.61
C LYS A 3 -2.32 37.12 11.36
N VAL A 4 -2.84 36.88 10.14
CA VAL A 4 -3.21 35.54 9.68
C VAL A 4 -1.93 34.70 9.67
N LYS A 5 -1.81 33.76 10.63
CA LYS A 5 -0.71 32.80 10.66
C LYS A 5 -0.84 31.95 9.40
N LYS A 6 0.05 32.15 8.41
CA LYS A 6 0.16 31.24 7.26
C LYS A 6 0.42 29.84 7.81
N ALA A 7 -0.48 28.89 7.47
CA ALA A 7 -0.31 27.49 7.84
C ALA A 7 1.05 27.01 7.33
N LYS A 8 1.89 26.48 8.21
CA LYS A 8 3.19 25.88 7.82
C LYS A 8 2.96 24.74 6.85
N LYS A 9 3.65 24.75 5.72
CA LYS A 9 3.66 23.61 4.79
C LYS A 9 4.09 22.34 5.53
N PRO A 10 3.45 21.19 5.29
CA PRO A 10 3.83 19.94 5.95
C PRO A 10 5.26 19.54 5.54
N THR A 11 6.00 18.94 6.47
CA THR A 11 7.33 18.40 6.20
C THR A 11 7.23 17.15 5.29
N ARG A 12 8.32 16.81 4.59
CA ARG A 12 8.40 15.57 3.79
C ARG A 12 8.00 14.34 4.63
N SER A 13 8.50 14.23 5.86
CA SER A 13 8.18 13.11 6.75
C SER A 13 6.68 12.99 7.01
N LYS A 14 5.99 14.10 7.27
CA LYS A 14 4.53 14.12 7.45
C LYS A 14 3.78 13.73 6.18
N LEU A 15 4.26 14.16 5.01
CA LEU A 15 3.68 13.78 3.73
C LEU A 15 3.83 12.28 3.47
N VAL A 16 4.99 11.71 3.76
CA VAL A 16 5.23 10.26 3.64
C VAL A 16 4.29 9.47 4.56
N GLN A 17 4.20 9.87 5.83
CA GLN A 17 3.28 9.22 6.78
C GLN A 17 1.83 9.28 6.30
N LYS A 18 1.40 10.41 5.78
CA LYS A 18 0.04 10.59 5.25
C LYS A 18 -0.18 9.75 3.99
N ALA A 19 0.77 9.75 3.07
CA ALA A 19 0.71 8.92 1.85
C ALA A 19 0.66 7.42 2.20
N ASP A 20 1.50 6.95 3.11
CA ASP A 20 1.49 5.56 3.59
C ASP A 20 0.14 5.17 4.19
N SER A 21 -0.42 6.03 5.04
CA SER A 21 -1.71 5.79 5.71
C SER A 21 -2.86 5.73 4.71
N ILE A 22 -2.94 6.67 3.80
CA ILE A 22 -4.00 6.74 2.80
C ILE A 22 -3.89 5.57 1.81
N PHE A 23 -2.69 5.28 1.33
CA PHE A 23 -2.46 4.16 0.42
C PHE A 23 -2.79 2.81 1.08
N SER A 24 -2.37 2.60 2.33
CA SER A 24 -2.74 1.41 3.11
C SER A 24 -4.25 1.28 3.30
N THR A 25 -4.94 2.36 3.57
CA THR A 25 -6.41 2.38 3.67
C THR A 25 -7.04 1.96 2.35
N TYR A 26 -6.56 2.48 1.24
CA TYR A 26 -7.05 2.10 -0.08
C TYR A 26 -6.83 0.61 -0.38
N ILE A 27 -5.63 0.08 -0.15
CA ILE A 27 -5.32 -1.35 -0.40
C ILE A 27 -6.22 -2.27 0.44
N ARG A 28 -6.40 -1.96 1.72
CA ARG A 28 -7.29 -2.73 2.60
C ARG A 28 -8.75 -2.66 2.15
N LEU A 29 -9.17 -1.53 1.62
CA LEU A 29 -10.52 -1.34 1.08
C LEU A 29 -10.70 -2.10 -0.23
N ARG A 30 -9.74 -2.01 -1.15
CA ARG A 30 -9.71 -2.74 -2.42
C ARG A 30 -9.82 -4.26 -2.22
N ASP A 31 -9.09 -4.78 -1.25
CA ASP A 31 -8.93 -6.22 -1.02
C ASP A 31 -9.96 -6.80 -0.03
N SER A 32 -10.85 -5.97 0.52
CA SER A 32 -11.95 -6.44 1.37
C SER A 32 -13.21 -6.74 0.54
N ASN A 33 -14.00 -7.70 1.02
CA ASN A 33 -15.32 -7.96 0.47
C ASN A 33 -16.34 -6.92 0.96
N ASN A 34 -17.58 -7.03 0.51
CA ASN A 34 -18.68 -6.13 0.89
C ASN A 34 -19.05 -6.18 2.38
N LYS A 35 -18.62 -7.20 3.12
CA LYS A 35 -18.77 -7.32 4.57
C LYS A 35 -17.58 -6.75 5.36
N GLY A 36 -16.61 -6.15 4.67
CA GLY A 36 -15.40 -5.59 5.30
C GLY A 36 -14.41 -6.64 5.77
N ILE A 37 -14.38 -7.82 5.15
CA ILE A 37 -13.46 -8.91 5.47
C ILE A 37 -12.39 -9.02 4.38
N VAL A 38 -11.14 -9.08 4.81
CA VAL A 38 -9.97 -9.38 3.97
C VAL A 38 -9.60 -10.85 4.15
N THR A 39 -9.38 -11.55 3.04
CA THR A 39 -8.78 -12.89 3.06
C THR A 39 -7.29 -12.73 2.76
N CYS A 40 -6.43 -13.11 3.72
CA CYS A 40 -4.98 -13.04 3.51
C CYS A 40 -4.58 -13.92 2.32
N PRO A 41 -3.92 -13.38 1.29
CA PRO A 41 -3.58 -14.15 0.10
C PRO A 41 -2.49 -15.21 0.35
N LEU A 42 -1.80 -15.15 1.48
CA LEU A 42 -0.69 -16.05 1.80
C LEU A 42 -1.10 -17.21 2.69
N CYS A 43 -1.99 -17.02 3.65
CA CYS A 43 -2.41 -18.06 4.60
C CYS A 43 -3.92 -18.31 4.63
N TRP A 44 -4.70 -17.56 3.83
CA TRP A 44 -6.16 -17.65 3.72
C TRP A 44 -6.94 -17.26 4.98
N ALA A 45 -6.28 -16.72 6.01
CA ALA A 45 -6.96 -16.21 7.20
C ALA A 45 -7.92 -15.08 6.82
N LYS A 46 -9.11 -15.11 7.41
CA LYS A 46 -10.12 -14.06 7.26
C LYS A 46 -9.99 -13.08 8.40
N ILE A 47 -9.78 -11.81 8.06
CA ILE A 47 -9.53 -10.75 9.03
C ILE A 47 -10.42 -9.54 8.74
N PRO A 48 -10.90 -8.86 9.79
CA PRO A 48 -11.59 -7.59 9.59
C PRO A 48 -10.65 -6.59 8.93
N ARG A 49 -11.15 -5.80 7.98
CA ARG A 49 -10.39 -4.76 7.28
C ARG A 49 -9.58 -3.86 8.23
N LYS A 50 -10.14 -3.52 9.39
CA LYS A 50 -9.46 -2.69 10.40
C LYS A 50 -8.18 -3.33 10.96
N LYS A 51 -8.08 -4.66 10.96
CA LYS A 51 -6.93 -5.43 11.45
C LYS A 51 -5.99 -5.88 10.33
N ALA A 52 -6.42 -5.77 9.07
CA ALA A 52 -5.58 -6.09 7.93
C ALA A 52 -4.44 -5.09 7.79
N GLN A 53 -3.33 -5.56 7.25
CA GLN A 53 -2.14 -4.74 6.99
C GLN A 53 -1.84 -4.71 5.49
N ASN A 54 -1.25 -3.61 5.05
CA ASN A 54 -0.75 -3.50 3.69
C ASN A 54 0.61 -4.19 3.59
N MET A 55 0.65 -5.34 2.91
CA MET A 55 1.88 -6.12 2.71
C MET A 55 2.55 -5.69 1.40
N HIS A 56 3.80 -5.25 1.51
CA HIS A 56 4.63 -4.92 0.34
C HIS A 56 5.45 -6.13 -0.08
N PHE A 57 5.34 -6.54 -1.35
CA PHE A 57 6.18 -7.61 -1.91
C PHE A 57 7.64 -7.13 -2.03
N ILE A 58 7.87 -6.04 -2.74
CA ILE A 58 9.13 -5.29 -2.66
C ILE A 58 9.01 -4.30 -1.50
N THR A 59 9.99 -4.28 -0.62
CA THR A 59 9.94 -3.52 0.64
C THR A 59 9.68 -2.03 0.44
N ARG A 60 9.11 -1.38 1.46
CA ARG A 60 8.83 0.07 1.45
C ARG A 60 10.07 0.96 1.25
N SER A 61 11.26 0.44 1.49
CA SER A 61 12.51 1.15 1.22
C SER A 61 12.74 1.38 -0.27
N CYS A 62 12.14 0.58 -1.12
CA CYS A 62 12.14 0.79 -2.57
C CYS A 62 11.03 1.76 -2.97
N TRP A 63 11.38 3.02 -3.19
CA TRP A 63 10.41 4.07 -3.52
C TRP A 63 9.70 3.85 -4.87
N LEU A 64 10.33 3.12 -5.79
CA LEU A 64 9.73 2.77 -7.08
C LEU A 64 8.43 1.97 -6.92
N TYR A 65 8.36 1.09 -5.90
CA TYR A 65 7.22 0.21 -5.67
C TYR A 65 6.43 0.52 -4.40
N ARG A 66 6.83 1.53 -3.62
CA ARG A 66 6.19 1.84 -2.34
C ARG A 66 4.69 2.10 -2.45
N TYR A 67 4.27 2.76 -3.52
CA TYR A 67 2.87 3.11 -3.80
C TYR A 67 2.36 2.47 -5.10
N ASP A 68 2.93 1.34 -5.46
CA ASP A 68 2.49 0.56 -6.62
C ASP A 68 1.43 -0.46 -6.18
N GLU A 69 0.24 -0.35 -6.76
CA GLU A 69 -0.89 -1.23 -6.44
C GLU A 69 -0.60 -2.70 -6.74
N SER A 70 0.24 -3.00 -7.72
CA SER A 70 0.64 -4.37 -8.04
C SER A 70 1.64 -4.97 -7.04
N ASN A 71 2.28 -4.13 -6.23
CA ASN A 71 3.24 -4.55 -5.21
C ASN A 71 2.62 -4.78 -3.83
N CYS A 72 1.36 -4.43 -3.63
CA CYS A 72 0.77 -4.32 -2.31
C CYS A 72 -0.56 -5.07 -2.24
N PHE A 73 -0.70 -5.90 -1.20
CA PHE A 73 -1.92 -6.65 -0.91
C PHE A 73 -2.22 -6.63 0.57
N ALA A 74 -3.50 -6.53 0.91
CA ALA A 74 -3.93 -6.61 2.30
C ALA A 74 -3.83 -8.04 2.81
N GLY A 75 -3.26 -8.22 3.98
CA GLY A 75 -3.09 -9.52 4.61
C GLY A 75 -3.02 -9.44 6.12
N CYS A 76 -2.73 -10.57 6.76
CA CYS A 76 -2.67 -10.64 8.21
C CYS A 76 -1.30 -10.21 8.76
N MET A 77 -1.29 -9.77 10.02
CA MET A 77 -0.07 -9.36 10.71
C MET A 77 0.96 -10.50 10.77
N ARG A 78 0.51 -11.74 10.95
CA ARG A 78 1.40 -12.89 11.01
C ARG A 78 2.23 -13.04 9.74
N CYS A 79 1.60 -13.02 8.57
CA CYS A 79 2.31 -13.11 7.30
C CYS A 79 3.14 -11.87 6.98
N ASN A 80 2.69 -10.70 7.40
CA ASN A 80 3.37 -9.44 7.10
C ASN A 80 4.58 -9.19 8.00
N VAL A 81 4.48 -9.49 9.30
CA VAL A 81 5.48 -9.08 10.29
C VAL A 81 6.28 -10.27 10.85
N ILE A 82 5.59 -11.33 11.27
CA ILE A 82 6.22 -12.42 12.04
C ILE A 82 6.98 -13.38 11.13
N LEU A 83 6.45 -13.64 9.94
CA LEU A 83 6.94 -14.67 9.04
C LEU A 83 7.71 -14.11 7.85
N ASN A 84 8.95 -13.69 8.05
CA ASN A 84 9.81 -13.29 6.93
C ASN A 84 9.97 -14.42 5.88
N TRP A 85 9.88 -15.68 6.27
CA TRP A 85 9.90 -16.82 5.35
C TRP A 85 8.65 -16.90 4.45
N ASN A 86 7.57 -16.21 4.78
CA ASN A 86 6.41 -16.07 3.89
C ASN A 86 6.73 -15.27 2.62
N TYR A 87 7.91 -14.69 2.51
CA TYR A 87 8.39 -14.12 1.26
C TYR A 87 8.40 -15.13 0.11
N ILE A 88 8.75 -16.39 0.36
CA ILE A 88 8.68 -17.47 -0.64
C ILE A 88 7.22 -17.69 -1.08
N ILE A 89 6.30 -17.77 -0.13
CA ILE A 89 4.86 -17.92 -0.42
C ILE A 89 4.34 -16.68 -1.14
N TYR A 90 4.77 -15.49 -0.72
CA TYR A 90 4.38 -14.25 -1.37
C TYR A 90 4.88 -14.19 -2.82
N THR A 91 6.11 -14.64 -3.08
CA THR A 91 6.67 -14.71 -4.42
C THR A 91 5.83 -15.64 -5.32
N ARG A 92 5.44 -16.81 -4.84
CA ARG A 92 4.56 -17.73 -5.57
C ARG A 92 3.20 -17.13 -5.87
N PHE A 93 2.60 -16.46 -4.88
CA PHE A 93 1.34 -15.74 -5.07
C PHE A 93 1.46 -14.68 -6.18
N MET A 94 2.54 -13.91 -6.15
CA MET A 94 2.81 -12.87 -7.15
C MET A 94 3.00 -13.46 -8.55
N GLN A 95 3.74 -14.58 -8.66
CA GLN A 95 3.96 -15.28 -9.93
C GLN A 95 2.66 -15.84 -10.51
N ASP A 96 1.79 -16.39 -9.67
CA ASP A 96 0.47 -16.89 -10.09
C ASP A 96 -0.44 -15.76 -10.57
N LYS A 97 -0.33 -14.58 -9.94
CA LYS A 97 -1.17 -13.41 -10.26
C LYS A 97 -0.66 -12.61 -11.46
N PHE A 98 0.66 -12.43 -11.59
CA PHE A 98 1.28 -11.51 -12.54
C PHE A 98 2.29 -12.17 -13.49
N TRP A 99 2.37 -13.50 -13.53
CA TRP A 99 3.38 -14.27 -14.23
C TRP A 99 4.85 -13.96 -13.84
N ILE A 100 5.73 -14.87 -14.24
CA ILE A 100 7.14 -14.88 -13.74
C ILE A 100 7.91 -13.66 -14.21
N GLU A 101 7.78 -13.26 -15.46
CA GLU A 101 8.53 -12.15 -16.06
C GLU A 101 8.26 -10.82 -15.35
N LYS A 102 7.00 -10.57 -14.98
CA LYS A 102 6.62 -9.36 -14.22
C LYS A 102 7.25 -9.35 -12.84
N VAL A 103 7.24 -10.48 -12.16
CA VAL A 103 7.81 -10.60 -10.81
C VAL A 103 9.33 -10.48 -10.86
N ASP A 104 9.98 -11.09 -11.84
CA ASP A 104 11.43 -10.97 -12.06
C ASP A 104 11.83 -9.51 -12.34
N GLU A 105 11.07 -8.79 -13.15
CA GLU A 105 11.27 -7.36 -13.37
C GLU A 105 11.19 -6.57 -12.06
N MET A 106 10.19 -6.83 -11.22
CA MET A 106 10.05 -6.17 -9.93
C MET A 106 11.24 -6.46 -9.01
N ILE A 107 11.68 -7.72 -8.95
CA ILE A 107 12.84 -8.12 -8.15
C ILE A 107 14.12 -7.46 -8.66
N ASN A 108 14.34 -7.45 -9.96
CA ASN A 108 15.51 -6.81 -10.58
C ASN A 108 15.53 -5.30 -10.34
N ASN A 109 14.37 -4.66 -10.34
CA ASN A 109 14.24 -3.23 -10.09
C ASN A 109 14.26 -2.86 -8.59
N SER A 110 14.20 -3.84 -7.69
CA SER A 110 14.09 -3.59 -6.24
C SER A 110 15.27 -2.82 -5.65
N LYS A 111 16.43 -2.89 -6.28
CA LYS A 111 17.65 -2.19 -5.86
C LYS A 111 17.85 -0.83 -6.55
N LYS A 112 16.99 -0.46 -7.49
CA LYS A 112 17.08 0.83 -8.17
C LYS A 112 16.78 1.96 -7.19
N ILE A 113 17.63 2.98 -7.22
CA ILE A 113 17.42 4.19 -6.44
C ILE A 113 16.41 5.06 -7.18
N HIS A 114 15.30 5.34 -6.50
CA HIS A 114 14.25 6.24 -6.96
C HIS A 114 13.91 7.21 -5.84
N LYS A 115 13.72 8.47 -6.17
CA LYS A 115 13.36 9.50 -5.18
C LYS A 115 12.08 10.18 -5.61
N LEU A 116 11.05 10.04 -4.80
CA LEU A 116 9.82 10.80 -4.99
C LEU A 116 10.00 12.24 -4.52
N GLN A 117 9.57 13.18 -5.34
CA GLN A 117 9.53 14.60 -4.99
C GLN A 117 8.31 14.88 -4.09
N THR A 118 8.34 16.00 -3.38
CA THR A 118 7.26 16.40 -2.48
C THR A 118 5.91 16.49 -3.21
N PHE A 119 5.89 17.05 -4.41
CA PHE A 119 4.66 17.17 -5.21
C PHE A 119 4.11 15.80 -5.65
N GLU A 120 4.97 14.82 -5.90
CA GLU A 120 4.56 13.45 -6.23
C GLU A 120 3.88 12.77 -5.03
N LEU A 121 4.35 13.02 -3.81
CA LEU A 121 3.70 12.55 -2.57
C LEU A 121 2.31 13.19 -2.40
N GLU A 122 2.19 14.48 -2.69
CA GLU A 122 0.90 15.18 -2.66
C GLU A 122 -0.06 14.61 -3.69
N ASP A 123 0.41 14.32 -4.90
CA ASP A 123 -0.39 13.69 -5.97
C ASP A 123 -0.86 12.29 -5.56
N ILE A 124 -0.02 11.49 -4.92
CA ILE A 124 -0.38 10.18 -4.39
C ILE A 124 -1.47 10.31 -3.32
N ILE A 125 -1.32 11.23 -2.38
CA ILE A 125 -2.31 11.50 -1.35
C ILE A 125 -3.67 11.85 -1.97
N ASN A 126 -3.68 12.76 -2.93
CA ASN A 126 -4.90 13.21 -3.61
C ASN A 126 -5.55 12.07 -4.41
N LEU A 127 -4.76 11.33 -5.18
CA LEU A 127 -5.23 10.21 -6.00
C LEU A 127 -5.94 9.15 -5.13
N TYR A 128 -5.30 8.69 -4.07
CA TYR A 128 -5.86 7.63 -3.23
C TYR A 128 -6.97 8.12 -2.32
N THR A 129 -6.96 9.38 -1.91
CA THR A 129 -8.11 10.01 -1.23
C THR A 129 -9.35 9.95 -2.10
N GLU A 130 -9.24 10.30 -3.39
CA GLU A 130 -10.37 10.23 -4.33
C GLU A 130 -10.80 8.79 -4.63
N LYS A 131 -9.86 7.86 -4.78
CA LYS A 131 -10.17 6.43 -4.93
C LYS A 131 -10.94 5.87 -3.73
N ILE A 132 -10.55 6.21 -2.51
CA ILE A 132 -11.26 5.81 -1.28
C ILE A 132 -12.70 6.35 -1.27
N LYS A 133 -12.90 7.62 -1.60
CA LYS A 133 -14.24 8.23 -1.69
C LYS A 133 -15.12 7.51 -2.72
N LYS A 134 -14.56 7.14 -3.86
CA LYS A 134 -15.26 6.39 -4.90
C LYS A 134 -15.72 5.02 -4.39
N TYR A 135 -14.87 4.29 -3.70
CA TYR A 135 -15.24 3.00 -3.08
C TYR A 135 -16.34 3.16 -2.03
N ALA A 136 -16.29 4.19 -1.19
CA ALA A 136 -17.32 4.46 -0.19
C ALA A 136 -18.69 4.70 -0.82
N ARG A 137 -18.75 5.36 -2.00
CA ARG A 137 -20.01 5.58 -2.74
C ARG A 137 -20.57 4.31 -3.37
N LEU A 138 -19.72 3.34 -3.73
CA LEU A 138 -20.15 2.08 -4.34
C LEU A 138 -20.65 1.06 -3.29
N THR A 139 -20.35 1.27 -2.02
CA THR A 139 -20.71 0.37 -0.91
C THR A 139 -21.91 0.86 -0.09
N THR A 140 -22.43 2.01 -0.41
CA THR A 140 -23.70 2.53 0.12
C THR A 140 -24.82 2.37 -0.89
#